data_0574ceae3c345382d6d8bf7477c4161e
#
_entry.id   0574ceae3c345382d6d8bf7477c4161e
#
_cell.length_a   1.000
_cell.length_b   1.000
_cell.length_c   1.000
_cell.angle_alpha   90.00
_cell.angle_beta   90.00
_cell.angle_gamma   90.00
#
_symmetry.space_group_name_H-M   'P 1'
#
loop_
_entity.id
_entity.type
_entity.pdbx_description
1 polymer ?
#
loop_
_entity_poly.entity_id
_entity_poly.type
_entity_poly.pdbx_seq_one_letter_code
_entity_poly.pdbx_strand_id
1 'polypeptide(L)'
;GRNDYHGSDGTTAAKMVYEACQLADKEVDFADYDWNGDGEAEQVFVIFAGYNEAQGGPSTSIWPHEWCISYAGYNLTLDGVKITTYGCTSELTGSAGSSLDGIGTACHEFSHCLGLPDMYDTSKGNFGMGRWSIMDQGTYAGNGYAPVGYTSYERMFSGWLTPTELTESCLVE
;
A
#
# COMPACT_ATOMS: atom_id res chain seq x y z
N GLY A 1 -7.43 -6.52 19.35
CA GLY A 1 -6.52 -5.50 19.82
C GLY A 1 -5.18 -5.55 19.12
N ARG A 2 -4.31 -4.59 19.42
CA ARG A 2 -2.99 -4.44 18.79
C ARG A 2 -2.15 -5.73 18.80
N ASN A 3 -2.18 -6.50 19.87
CA ASN A 3 -1.44 -7.76 19.99
C ASN A 3 -2.03 -8.91 19.17
N ASP A 4 -3.21 -8.74 18.62
CA ASP A 4 -3.88 -9.78 17.85
C ASP A 4 -3.58 -9.66 16.34
N TYR A 5 -3.07 -8.51 15.90
CA TYR A 5 -2.89 -8.17 14.47
C TYR A 5 -1.48 -7.74 14.10
N HIS A 6 -0.51 -7.82 15.04
CA HIS A 6 0.87 -7.37 14.75
C HIS A 6 1.62 -8.33 13.82
N GLY A 7 2.71 -7.84 13.26
CA GLY A 7 3.62 -8.61 12.43
C GLY A 7 3.76 -8.03 11.03
N SER A 8 4.78 -8.48 10.35
CA SER A 8 5.14 -8.07 8.99
C SER A 8 4.89 -9.15 7.93
N ASP A 9 4.38 -10.31 8.36
CA ASP A 9 4.12 -11.45 7.47
C ASP A 9 2.71 -11.44 6.85
N GLY A 10 1.91 -10.41 7.15
CA GLY A 10 0.55 -10.25 6.67
C GLY A 10 -0.49 -11.18 7.29
N THR A 11 -0.07 -12.24 8.00
CA THR A 11 -0.99 -13.29 8.45
C THR A 11 -1.98 -12.78 9.49
N THR A 12 -1.49 -12.02 10.47
CA THR A 12 -2.33 -11.46 11.55
C THR A 12 -3.05 -10.19 11.11
N ALA A 13 -2.42 -9.36 10.26
CA ALA A 13 -3.05 -8.17 9.71
C ALA A 13 -4.19 -8.52 8.74
N ALA A 14 -4.08 -9.61 7.99
CA ALA A 14 -5.17 -10.11 7.15
C ALA A 14 -6.44 -10.41 7.95
N LYS A 15 -6.32 -10.86 9.22
CA LYS A 15 -7.46 -11.02 10.12
C LYS A 15 -8.15 -9.68 10.43
N MET A 16 -7.37 -8.63 10.66
CA MET A 16 -7.91 -7.29 10.88
C MET A 16 -8.73 -6.83 9.66
N VAL A 17 -8.17 -7.00 8.46
CA VAL A 17 -8.86 -6.63 7.21
C VAL A 17 -10.13 -7.45 7.01
N TYR A 18 -10.05 -8.76 7.21
CA TYR A 18 -11.22 -9.65 7.16
C TYR A 18 -12.35 -9.19 8.08
N GLU A 19 -12.03 -8.91 9.35
CA GLU A 19 -13.01 -8.45 10.35
C GLU A 19 -13.53 -7.03 10.03
N ALA A 20 -12.66 -6.14 9.52
CA ALA A 20 -13.04 -4.78 9.13
C ALA A 20 -14.05 -4.80 7.97
N CYS A 21 -13.81 -5.61 6.94
CA CYS A 21 -14.75 -5.76 5.83
C CYS A 21 -16.09 -6.30 6.27
N GLN A 22 -16.10 -7.32 7.14
CA GLN A 22 -17.36 -7.86 7.69
C GLN A 22 -18.16 -6.84 8.53
N LEU A 23 -17.46 -5.91 9.19
CA LEU A 23 -18.12 -4.84 9.93
C LEU A 23 -18.66 -3.76 9.00
N ALA A 24 -17.92 -3.44 7.94
CA ALA A 24 -18.29 -2.44 6.94
C ALA A 24 -19.44 -2.89 6.01
N ASP A 25 -19.65 -4.18 5.82
CA ASP A 25 -20.68 -4.80 4.99
C ASP A 25 -22.12 -4.30 5.26
N LYS A 26 -22.36 -3.73 6.42
CA LYS A 26 -23.65 -3.14 6.80
C LYS A 26 -23.88 -1.74 6.18
N GLU A 27 -22.82 -1.09 5.76
CA GLU A 27 -22.81 0.32 5.32
C GLU A 27 -22.21 0.47 3.90
N VAL A 28 -21.48 -0.55 3.43
CA VAL A 28 -20.76 -0.56 2.16
C VAL A 28 -21.27 -1.72 1.31
N ASP A 29 -21.74 -1.44 0.11
CA ASP A 29 -21.99 -2.44 -0.92
C ASP A 29 -20.67 -2.69 -1.67
N PHE A 30 -20.04 -3.83 -1.43
CA PHE A 30 -18.74 -4.16 -2.02
C PHE A 30 -18.84 -4.41 -3.53
N ALA A 31 -20.02 -4.74 -4.06
CA ALA A 31 -20.23 -4.90 -5.49
C ALA A 31 -20.03 -3.58 -6.28
N ASP A 32 -20.21 -2.43 -5.63
CA ASP A 32 -19.93 -1.12 -6.23
C ASP A 32 -18.45 -0.90 -6.57
N TYR A 33 -17.55 -1.74 -6.02
CA TYR A 33 -16.09 -1.64 -6.17
C TYR A 33 -15.50 -2.75 -7.06
N ASP A 34 -16.32 -3.55 -7.72
CA ASP A 34 -15.93 -4.43 -8.83
C ASP A 34 -16.11 -3.67 -10.15
N TRP A 35 -15.15 -2.81 -10.47
CA TRP A 35 -15.27 -1.90 -11.61
C TRP A 35 -15.00 -2.54 -12.95
N ASN A 36 -14.28 -3.66 -12.98
CA ASN A 36 -13.93 -4.40 -14.18
C ASN A 36 -14.91 -5.58 -14.44
N GLY A 37 -15.73 -5.95 -13.46
CA GLY A 37 -16.73 -7.00 -13.55
C GLY A 37 -16.17 -8.41 -13.48
N ASP A 38 -15.02 -8.60 -12.82
CA ASP A 38 -14.38 -9.91 -12.70
C ASP A 38 -14.80 -10.71 -11.46
N GLY A 39 -15.63 -10.13 -10.61
CA GLY A 39 -16.17 -10.73 -9.39
C GLY A 39 -15.25 -10.56 -8.18
N GLU A 40 -14.30 -9.61 -8.24
CA GLU A 40 -13.46 -9.20 -7.12
C GLU A 40 -13.59 -7.70 -6.90
N ALA A 41 -13.63 -7.24 -5.65
CA ALA A 41 -13.47 -5.82 -5.37
C ALA A 41 -12.03 -5.41 -5.65
N GLU A 42 -11.82 -4.27 -6.36
CA GLU A 42 -10.49 -3.86 -6.87
C GLU A 42 -9.49 -3.70 -5.76
N GLN A 43 -9.93 -3.16 -4.63
CA GLN A 43 -9.03 -2.93 -3.51
C GLN A 43 -9.73 -2.58 -2.21
N VAL A 44 -9.18 -3.07 -1.11
CA VAL A 44 -9.45 -2.58 0.24
C VAL A 44 -8.20 -1.93 0.80
N PHE A 45 -8.33 -0.72 1.33
CA PHE A 45 -7.23 -0.05 2.02
C PHE A 45 -7.64 0.31 3.45
N VAL A 46 -6.86 -0.16 4.44
CA VAL A 46 -7.18 0.00 5.86
C VAL A 46 -6.19 0.97 6.51
N ILE A 47 -6.71 2.07 7.05
CA ILE A 47 -5.96 2.95 7.94
C ILE A 47 -6.30 2.55 9.38
N PHE A 48 -5.37 1.85 10.04
CA PHE A 48 -5.60 1.38 11.40
C PHE A 48 -5.19 2.40 12.44
N ALA A 49 -5.89 2.42 13.58
CA ALA A 49 -5.64 3.35 14.67
C ALA A 49 -4.28 3.10 15.35
N GLY A 50 -3.59 4.18 15.67
CA GLY A 50 -2.30 4.16 16.37
C GLY A 50 -1.09 4.20 15.46
N TYR A 51 0.01 3.61 15.90
CA TYR A 51 1.33 3.69 15.24
C TYR A 51 1.63 2.42 14.45
N ASN A 52 2.50 2.56 13.43
CA ASN A 52 3.09 1.43 12.71
C ASN A 52 4.54 1.17 13.12
N GLU A 53 5.00 -0.05 12.91
CA GLU A 53 6.36 -0.47 13.23
C GLU A 53 7.41 0.20 12.33
N ALA A 54 7.12 0.37 11.03
CA ALA A 54 8.06 0.90 10.04
C ALA A 54 8.51 2.33 10.35
N GLN A 55 7.67 3.13 11.01
CA GLN A 55 7.95 4.53 11.32
C GLN A 55 8.28 4.78 12.79
N GLY A 56 8.77 3.77 13.49
CA GLY A 56 9.26 3.87 14.86
C GLY A 56 8.25 3.52 15.93
N GLY A 57 7.11 2.98 15.57
CA GLY A 57 6.17 2.39 16.51
C GLY A 57 6.72 1.14 17.17
N PRO A 58 6.05 0.63 18.20
CA PRO A 58 6.48 -0.60 18.87
C PRO A 58 6.49 -1.80 17.91
N SER A 59 7.42 -2.75 18.14
CA SER A 59 7.51 -4.02 17.39
C SER A 59 6.26 -4.91 17.48
N THR A 60 5.32 -4.57 18.33
CA THR A 60 3.98 -5.19 18.43
C THR A 60 2.93 -4.45 17.59
N SER A 61 3.31 -3.45 16.82
CA SER A 61 2.43 -2.78 15.87
C SER A 61 2.47 -3.49 14.52
N ILE A 62 1.48 -3.21 13.67
CA ILE A 62 1.45 -3.71 12.30
C ILE A 62 2.50 -2.96 11.50
N TRP A 63 3.25 -3.67 10.67
CA TRP A 63 4.06 -3.09 9.60
C TRP A 63 3.12 -2.72 8.44
N PRO A 64 3.17 -1.49 7.89
CA PRO A 64 2.43 -1.16 6.67
C PRO A 64 2.82 -2.11 5.53
N HIS A 65 1.85 -2.59 4.79
CA HIS A 65 2.10 -3.51 3.69
C HIS A 65 0.89 -3.63 2.76
N GLU A 66 1.15 -4.10 1.57
CA GLU A 66 0.16 -4.72 0.68
C GLU A 66 0.24 -6.23 0.83
N TRP A 67 -0.89 -6.92 0.78
CA TRP A 67 -0.96 -8.37 0.82
C TRP A 67 -2.31 -8.88 0.32
N CYS A 68 -2.44 -10.22 0.35
CA CYS A 68 -3.66 -10.93 -0.03
C CYS A 68 -4.20 -11.72 1.16
N ILE A 69 -5.47 -11.53 1.53
CA ILE A 69 -6.05 -12.22 2.70
C ILE A 69 -6.10 -13.74 2.53
N SER A 70 -6.14 -14.24 1.29
CA SER A 70 -6.17 -15.68 1.00
C SER A 70 -4.87 -16.39 1.41
N TYR A 71 -3.72 -15.72 1.39
CA TYR A 71 -2.46 -16.30 1.86
C TYR A 71 -2.44 -16.55 3.37
N ALA A 72 -3.26 -15.82 4.12
CA ALA A 72 -3.48 -16.05 5.54
C ALA A 72 -4.61 -17.07 5.82
N GLY A 73 -5.16 -17.69 4.78
CA GLY A 73 -6.23 -18.68 4.87
C GLY A 73 -7.63 -18.10 4.98
N TYR A 74 -7.80 -16.79 4.80
CA TYR A 74 -9.12 -16.15 4.80
C TYR A 74 -9.71 -16.13 3.39
N ASN A 75 -10.99 -16.49 3.30
CA ASN A 75 -11.79 -16.34 2.09
C ASN A 75 -13.01 -15.50 2.45
N LEU A 76 -13.17 -14.38 1.80
CA LEU A 76 -14.25 -13.45 2.06
C LEU A 76 -14.96 -13.10 0.74
N THR A 77 -16.28 -13.25 0.75
CA THR A 77 -17.13 -12.80 -0.35
C THR A 77 -18.27 -12.01 0.31
N LEU A 78 -18.44 -10.76 -0.10
CA LEU A 78 -19.46 -9.84 0.36
C LEU A 78 -20.16 -9.29 -0.88
N ASP A 79 -21.47 -9.16 -0.84
CA ASP A 79 -22.31 -8.65 -1.94
C ASP A 79 -22.07 -9.33 -3.31
N GLY A 80 -21.58 -10.58 -3.28
CA GLY A 80 -21.30 -11.37 -4.47
C GLY A 80 -19.91 -11.22 -5.05
N VAL A 81 -19.08 -10.32 -4.53
CA VAL A 81 -17.70 -10.10 -4.94
C VAL A 81 -16.71 -10.59 -3.89
N LYS A 82 -15.55 -11.04 -4.34
CA LYS A 82 -14.48 -11.48 -3.44
C LYS A 82 -13.66 -10.29 -2.97
N ILE A 83 -13.19 -10.37 -1.73
CA ILE A 83 -12.18 -9.49 -1.18
C ILE A 83 -10.87 -10.25 -1.15
N THR A 84 -9.87 -9.82 -1.89
CA THR A 84 -8.59 -10.51 -2.03
C THR A 84 -7.42 -9.65 -1.60
N THR A 85 -7.10 -8.62 -2.35
CA THR A 85 -5.97 -7.74 -2.13
C THR A 85 -6.33 -6.62 -1.17
N TYR A 86 -5.38 -6.28 -0.30
CA TYR A 86 -5.51 -5.14 0.59
C TYR A 86 -4.18 -4.42 0.78
N GLY A 87 -4.24 -3.12 1.05
CA GLY A 87 -3.14 -2.36 1.61
C GLY A 87 -3.50 -1.85 3.01
N CYS A 88 -2.50 -1.61 3.84
CA CYS A 88 -2.74 -1.00 5.13
C CYS A 88 -1.61 -0.09 5.60
N THR A 89 -1.99 0.94 6.35
CA THR A 89 -1.07 1.83 7.07
C THR A 89 -1.70 2.31 8.38
N SER A 90 -0.93 3.04 9.18
CA SER A 90 -1.41 3.58 10.46
C SER A 90 -1.98 4.99 10.33
N GLU A 91 -2.79 5.36 11.31
CA GLU A 91 -3.24 6.73 11.52
C GLU A 91 -2.10 7.66 11.97
N LEU A 92 -1.22 7.16 12.86
CA LEU A 92 -0.19 7.96 13.53
C LEU A 92 1.22 7.52 13.14
N THR A 93 2.14 8.48 13.08
CA THR A 93 3.57 8.26 12.91
C THR A 93 4.32 8.31 14.24
N GLY A 94 5.51 7.72 14.29
CA GLY A 94 6.35 7.68 15.48
C GLY A 94 5.92 6.66 16.52
N SER A 95 6.26 6.91 17.78
CA SER A 95 6.00 6.00 18.90
C SER A 95 5.20 6.62 20.04
N ALA A 96 4.91 7.90 19.97
CA ALA A 96 4.19 8.67 20.97
C ALA A 96 3.59 9.95 20.35
N GLY A 97 2.61 10.52 21.07
CA GLY A 97 1.94 11.75 20.63
C GLY A 97 0.76 11.50 19.70
N SER A 98 0.36 12.53 18.99
CA SER A 98 -0.81 12.53 18.09
C SER A 98 -0.48 13.04 16.68
N SER A 99 0.78 12.90 16.26
CA SER A 99 1.17 13.27 14.89
C SER A 99 0.57 12.29 13.92
N LEU A 100 -0.26 12.78 13.01
CA LEU A 100 -0.82 11.95 11.94
C LEU A 100 0.30 11.44 11.03
N ASP A 101 0.13 10.25 10.50
CA ASP A 101 0.98 9.77 9.41
C ASP A 101 0.68 10.60 8.15
N GLY A 102 1.71 10.84 7.36
CA GLY A 102 1.54 11.46 6.06
C GLY A 102 0.95 10.47 5.04
N ILE A 103 0.56 10.98 3.88
CA ILE A 103 0.01 10.14 2.81
C ILE A 103 1.06 9.26 2.12
N GLY A 104 2.35 9.49 2.38
CA GLY A 104 3.44 8.82 1.67
C GLY A 104 3.39 7.30 1.81
N THR A 105 3.30 6.79 3.04
CA THR A 105 3.20 5.35 3.28
C THR A 105 1.94 4.76 2.62
N ALA A 106 0.81 5.45 2.73
CA ALA A 106 -0.42 5.01 2.06
C ALA A 106 -0.24 4.94 0.53
N CYS A 107 0.41 5.95 -0.06
CA CYS A 107 0.69 5.95 -1.50
C CYS A 107 1.65 4.82 -1.91
N HIS A 108 2.66 4.51 -1.09
CA HIS A 108 3.59 3.40 -1.31
C HIS A 108 2.86 2.06 -1.33
N GLU A 109 2.13 1.74 -0.26
CA GLU A 109 1.41 0.47 -0.14
C GLU A 109 0.29 0.33 -1.20
N PHE A 110 -0.40 1.44 -1.50
CA PHE A 110 -1.38 1.45 -2.59
C PHE A 110 -0.73 1.19 -3.95
N SER A 111 0.50 1.66 -4.17
CA SER A 111 1.23 1.43 -5.42
C SER A 111 1.60 -0.03 -5.62
N HIS A 112 1.85 -0.79 -4.54
CA HIS A 112 1.99 -2.24 -4.62
C HIS A 112 0.72 -2.90 -5.15
N CYS A 113 -0.45 -2.44 -4.74
CA CYS A 113 -1.72 -2.93 -5.26
C CYS A 113 -1.91 -2.65 -6.76
N LEU A 114 -1.22 -1.64 -7.31
CA LEU A 114 -1.15 -1.37 -8.74
C LEU A 114 -0.08 -2.24 -9.46
N GLY A 115 0.59 -3.12 -8.73
CA GLY A 115 1.62 -4.03 -9.26
C GLY A 115 3.03 -3.46 -9.27
N LEU A 116 3.27 -2.27 -8.69
CA LEU A 116 4.61 -1.71 -8.63
C LEU A 116 5.45 -2.40 -7.55
N PRO A 117 6.67 -2.87 -7.86
CA PRO A 117 7.56 -3.45 -6.86
C PRO A 117 8.28 -2.37 -6.06
N ASP A 118 8.86 -2.77 -4.93
CA ASP A 118 9.86 -1.95 -4.25
C ASP A 118 11.02 -1.59 -5.17
N MET A 119 11.45 -0.33 -5.08
CA MET A 119 12.60 0.19 -5.83
C MET A 119 13.84 0.33 -4.95
N TYR A 120 13.86 -0.32 -3.80
CA TYR A 120 15.03 -0.51 -2.95
C TYR A 120 15.47 -1.99 -2.92
N ASP A 121 16.72 -2.23 -2.57
CA ASP A 121 17.22 -3.59 -2.41
C ASP A 121 16.76 -4.16 -1.07
N THR A 122 15.78 -5.05 -1.12
CA THR A 122 15.23 -5.75 0.06
C THR A 122 16.28 -6.61 0.78
N SER A 123 17.35 -7.01 0.09
CA SER A 123 18.50 -7.72 0.67
C SER A 123 19.48 -6.80 1.39
N LYS A 124 19.32 -5.49 1.26
CA LYS A 124 20.18 -4.44 1.85
C LYS A 124 21.65 -4.49 1.40
N GLY A 125 21.92 -5.08 0.25
CA GLY A 125 23.26 -5.19 -0.34
C GLY A 125 23.64 -4.05 -1.27
N ASN A 126 22.65 -3.36 -1.82
CA ASN A 126 22.84 -2.33 -2.83
C ASN A 126 22.00 -1.08 -2.54
N PHE A 127 22.26 -0.02 -3.33
CA PHE A 127 21.41 1.16 -3.36
C PHE A 127 20.16 0.89 -4.21
N GLY A 128 19.03 1.47 -3.80
CA GLY A 128 17.82 1.57 -4.59
C GLY A 128 17.71 2.93 -5.30
N MET A 129 16.48 3.32 -5.60
CA MET A 129 16.16 4.63 -6.17
C MET A 129 16.24 5.77 -5.13
N GLY A 130 16.29 5.43 -3.84
CA GLY A 130 16.37 6.38 -2.74
C GLY A 130 15.19 7.37 -2.75
N ARG A 131 15.51 8.64 -2.60
CA ARG A 131 14.49 9.72 -2.52
C ARG A 131 13.84 10.08 -3.86
N TRP A 132 14.19 9.41 -4.96
CA TRP A 132 13.67 9.70 -6.28
C TRP A 132 12.43 8.88 -6.64
N SER A 133 12.10 7.85 -5.87
CA SER A 133 10.96 6.98 -6.11
C SER A 133 10.06 6.93 -4.87
N ILE A 134 8.74 6.94 -5.11
CA ILE A 134 7.75 6.69 -4.06
C ILE A 134 7.81 5.23 -3.58
N MET A 135 8.31 4.31 -4.43
CA MET A 135 8.53 2.90 -4.09
C MET A 135 9.86 2.66 -3.36
N ASP A 136 10.48 3.73 -2.83
CA ASP A 136 11.66 3.75 -1.99
C ASP A 136 11.54 4.93 -1.01
N GLN A 137 12.61 5.52 -0.55
CA GLN A 137 12.63 6.59 0.47
C GLN A 137 11.91 7.88 0.07
N GLY A 138 11.54 8.04 -1.20
CA GLY A 138 10.73 9.17 -1.68
C GLY A 138 9.35 9.26 -1.03
N THR A 139 8.85 8.14 -0.52
CA THR A 139 7.62 8.07 0.27
C THR A 139 7.67 8.95 1.53
N TYR A 140 8.85 9.12 2.14
CA TYR A 140 9.03 9.92 3.36
C TYR A 140 9.35 11.40 3.10
N ALA A 141 9.33 11.87 1.85
CA ALA A 141 9.57 13.27 1.55
C ALA A 141 8.55 14.17 2.27
N GLY A 142 9.04 15.29 2.82
CA GLY A 142 8.21 16.19 3.62
C GLY A 142 7.60 15.51 4.86
N ASN A 143 8.32 14.58 5.50
CA ASN A 143 7.85 13.72 6.60
C ASN A 143 6.58 12.92 6.21
N GLY A 144 6.54 12.45 4.96
CA GLY A 144 5.40 11.69 4.42
C GLY A 144 4.23 12.56 3.93
N TYR A 145 4.23 13.86 4.18
CA TYR A 145 3.14 14.74 3.75
C TYR A 145 3.26 15.22 2.31
N ALA A 146 4.46 15.12 1.72
CA ALA A 146 4.71 15.51 0.33
C ALA A 146 5.59 14.45 -0.36
N PRO A 147 5.10 13.21 -0.49
CA PRO A 147 5.85 12.16 -1.17
C PRO A 147 6.17 12.57 -2.61
N VAL A 148 7.25 12.02 -3.16
CA VAL A 148 7.60 12.29 -4.55
C VAL A 148 6.60 11.60 -5.48
N GLY A 149 6.44 12.14 -6.69
CA GLY A 149 5.64 11.51 -7.73
C GLY A 149 6.33 10.28 -8.32
N TYR A 150 5.57 9.51 -9.09
CA TYR A 150 6.09 8.35 -9.81
C TYR A 150 7.18 8.73 -10.81
N THR A 151 8.22 7.93 -10.85
CA THR A 151 9.28 8.01 -11.86
C THR A 151 8.75 7.70 -13.27
N SER A 152 9.51 8.02 -14.29
CA SER A 152 9.13 7.67 -15.67
C SER A 152 8.95 6.16 -15.86
N TYR A 153 9.78 5.34 -15.19
CA TYR A 153 9.64 3.89 -15.23
C TYR A 153 8.32 3.41 -14.62
N GLU A 154 7.99 3.87 -13.41
CA GLU A 154 6.76 3.52 -12.72
C GLU A 154 5.52 3.93 -13.53
N ARG A 155 5.55 5.12 -14.13
CA ARG A 155 4.47 5.61 -15.00
C ARG A 155 4.35 4.81 -16.30
N MET A 156 5.47 4.37 -16.88
CA MET A 156 5.45 3.50 -18.06
C MET A 156 4.91 2.12 -17.72
N PHE A 157 5.34 1.54 -16.59
CA PHE A 157 4.86 0.26 -16.09
C PHE A 157 3.34 0.27 -15.88
N SER A 158 2.81 1.33 -15.29
CA SER A 158 1.38 1.50 -15.05
C SER A 158 0.57 1.94 -16.28
N GLY A 159 1.22 2.12 -17.44
CA GLY A 159 0.55 2.54 -18.67
C GLY A 159 0.16 4.03 -18.71
N TRP A 160 0.63 4.83 -17.75
CA TRP A 160 0.31 6.27 -17.64
C TRP A 160 1.25 7.16 -18.47
N LEU A 161 2.33 6.59 -18.99
CA LEU A 161 3.30 7.27 -19.84
C LEU A 161 3.68 6.38 -21.02
N THR A 162 3.48 6.88 -22.22
CA THR A 162 4.03 6.28 -23.44
C THR A 162 5.31 7.04 -23.81
N PRO A 163 6.47 6.39 -23.81
CA PRO A 163 7.72 7.05 -24.16
C PRO A 163 7.75 7.39 -25.65
N THR A 164 8.41 8.49 -25.98
CA THR A 164 8.74 8.81 -27.37
C THR A 164 10.03 8.11 -27.77
N GLU A 165 9.97 7.27 -28.79
CA GLU A 165 11.16 6.67 -29.38
C GLU A 165 11.91 7.71 -30.22
N LEU A 166 13.18 7.93 -29.90
CA LEU A 166 14.04 8.81 -30.67
C LEU A 166 14.76 7.98 -31.74
N THR A 167 14.31 8.12 -32.99
CA THR A 167 14.86 7.38 -34.14
C THR A 167 16.01 8.15 -34.86
N GLU A 168 16.21 9.41 -34.52
CA GLU A 168 17.27 10.30 -35.07
C GLU A 168 17.73 11.29 -33.99
N SER A 169 18.86 11.97 -34.26
CA SER A 169 19.35 13.02 -33.37
C SER A 169 18.41 14.20 -33.38
N CYS A 170 17.91 14.58 -32.22
CA CYS A 170 17.03 15.74 -32.06
C CYS A 170 17.35 16.50 -30.76
N LEU A 171 16.87 17.75 -30.69
CA LEU A 171 16.81 18.48 -29.43
C LEU A 171 15.50 18.14 -28.74
N VAL A 172 15.58 17.74 -27.47
CA VAL A 172 14.41 17.50 -26.62
C VAL A 172 14.32 18.67 -25.64
N GLU A 173 13.22 19.41 -25.67
CA GLU A 173 12.92 20.51 -24.76
C GLU A 173 12.22 19.98 -23.49
#